data_18d4d40c55489fcff85a983f690250c4
#
_entry.id   18d4d40c55489fcff85a983f690250c4
#
_cell.length_a   1.000
_cell.length_b   1.000
_cell.length_c   1.000
_cell.angle_alpha   90.00
_cell.angle_beta   90.00
_cell.angle_gamma   90.00
#
_symmetry.space_group_name_H-M   'P 1'
#
loop_
_entity.id
_entity.type
_entity.pdbx_description
1 polymer ?
#
loop_
_entity_poly.entity_id
_entity_poly.type
_entity_poly.pdbx_seq_one_letter_code
_entity_poly.pdbx_strand_id
1 'polypeptide(L)'
;PKVNGFIQKIYVDEGQTVSKGQLLFKLETQTQDQDASAARAAVNAAQVEVDRLIPLVDRKIISNVQLETAKAKLAQAKSNYGSIAATIGFGTIVSPVSGVIGSLPFKEGSLVSSAGEIPLTTVSDTRTVRAYFSMNEKQLLNFNRTFKGATTAEKLKNAPEVSLLLVDNSEYEHKGKIASINGLVNPSTGTTQFRADFQNPEGLLRSGSTGIVRLPIIHKDVVLVPQNAVFEM
;
A
#
# COMPACT_ATOMS: atom_id res chain seq x y z
N PRO A 1 11.47 -6.08 -5.71
CA PRO A 1 12.31 -6.49 -4.56
C PRO A 1 13.30 -5.40 -4.18
N LYS A 2 13.94 -5.49 -2.99
CA LYS A 2 15.01 -4.57 -2.58
C LYS A 2 16.40 -5.05 -2.97
N VAL A 3 16.51 -6.32 -3.35
CA VAL A 3 17.73 -7.00 -3.76
C VAL A 3 17.51 -7.77 -5.05
N ASN A 4 18.57 -8.01 -5.78
CA ASN A 4 18.57 -8.85 -6.96
C ASN A 4 18.72 -10.32 -6.54
N GLY A 5 18.09 -11.24 -7.24
CA GLY A 5 18.21 -12.67 -6.97
C GLY A 5 17.27 -13.51 -7.81
N PHE A 6 17.44 -14.82 -7.75
CA PHE A 6 16.51 -15.76 -8.35
C PHE A 6 15.36 -16.08 -7.39
N ILE A 7 14.16 -16.24 -7.91
CA ILE A 7 13.02 -16.68 -7.10
C ILE A 7 13.22 -18.15 -6.75
N GLN A 8 13.47 -18.44 -5.48
CA GLN A 8 13.61 -19.79 -4.96
C GLN A 8 12.23 -20.46 -4.84
N LYS A 9 11.24 -19.74 -4.30
CA LYS A 9 9.89 -20.26 -4.07
C LYS A 9 8.85 -19.15 -4.04
N ILE A 10 7.66 -19.47 -4.56
CA ILE A 10 6.45 -18.66 -4.51
C ILE A 10 5.47 -19.35 -3.55
N TYR A 11 4.92 -18.60 -2.59
CA TYR A 11 4.04 -19.11 -1.52
C TYR A 11 2.58 -18.71 -1.68
N VAL A 12 2.26 -18.04 -2.77
CA VAL A 12 0.91 -17.50 -3.03
C VAL A 12 0.53 -17.70 -4.48
N ASP A 13 -0.79 -17.71 -4.73
CA ASP A 13 -1.36 -17.79 -6.07
C ASP A 13 -2.09 -16.49 -6.45
N GLU A 14 -2.33 -16.30 -7.75
CA GLU A 14 -3.12 -15.18 -8.27
C GLU A 14 -4.54 -15.22 -7.72
N GLY A 15 -5.04 -14.07 -7.28
CA GLY A 15 -6.37 -13.95 -6.67
C GLY A 15 -6.46 -14.42 -5.21
N GLN A 16 -5.38 -14.94 -4.62
CA GLN A 16 -5.37 -15.36 -3.23
C GLN A 16 -5.45 -14.16 -2.28
N THR A 17 -6.23 -14.30 -1.22
CA THR A 17 -6.27 -13.33 -0.13
C THR A 17 -5.09 -13.53 0.81
N VAL A 18 -4.38 -12.46 1.13
CA VAL A 18 -3.20 -12.47 2.01
C VAL A 18 -3.34 -11.45 3.13
N SER A 19 -2.72 -11.76 4.26
CA SER A 19 -2.62 -10.86 5.41
C SER A 19 -1.32 -10.05 5.37
N LYS A 20 -1.33 -8.87 5.99
CA LYS A 20 -0.11 -8.07 6.19
C LYS A 20 0.96 -8.91 6.90
N GLY A 21 2.17 -8.93 6.36
CA GLY A 21 3.30 -9.71 6.88
C GLY A 21 3.34 -11.16 6.37
N GLN A 22 2.34 -11.63 5.63
CA GLN A 22 2.37 -12.97 5.04
C GLN A 22 3.47 -13.10 4.00
N LEU A 23 4.19 -14.22 4.03
CA LEU A 23 5.26 -14.55 3.10
C LEU A 23 4.68 -14.75 1.68
N LEU A 24 5.25 -14.05 0.70
CA LEU A 24 4.85 -14.11 -0.70
C LEU A 24 5.90 -14.84 -1.54
N PHE A 25 7.16 -14.39 -1.46
CA PHE A 25 8.27 -14.93 -2.24
C PHE A 25 9.50 -15.10 -1.37
N LYS A 26 10.29 -16.11 -1.71
CA LYS A 26 11.64 -16.28 -1.18
C LYS A 26 12.63 -16.23 -2.34
N LEU A 27 13.61 -15.36 -2.24
CA LEU A 27 14.73 -15.28 -3.17
C LEU A 27 15.85 -16.21 -2.69
N GLU A 28 16.67 -16.69 -3.62
CA GLU A 28 17.87 -17.45 -3.31
C GLU A 28 18.91 -16.51 -2.68
N THR A 29 19.43 -16.91 -1.52
CA THR A 29 20.38 -16.14 -0.71
C THR A 29 21.63 -16.97 -0.35
N GLN A 30 21.90 -18.07 -1.07
CA GLN A 30 22.94 -19.02 -0.70
C GLN A 30 24.33 -18.36 -0.57
N THR A 31 24.69 -17.48 -1.50
CA THR A 31 25.97 -16.75 -1.44
C THR A 31 26.00 -15.80 -0.24
N GLN A 32 24.92 -15.06 0.00
CA GLN A 32 24.79 -14.15 1.11
C GLN A 32 24.80 -14.87 2.47
N ASP A 33 24.26 -16.09 2.54
CA ASP A 33 24.29 -16.93 3.75
C ASP A 33 25.73 -17.35 4.10
N GLN A 34 26.56 -17.64 3.09
CA GLN A 34 27.98 -17.93 3.29
C GLN A 34 28.74 -16.68 3.76
N ASP A 35 28.49 -15.54 3.14
CA ASP A 35 29.08 -14.24 3.54
C ASP A 35 28.68 -13.88 4.98
N ALA A 36 27.41 -14.13 5.37
CA ALA A 36 26.95 -13.91 6.74
C ALA A 36 27.67 -14.83 7.74
N SER A 37 27.90 -16.09 7.37
CA SER A 37 28.63 -17.02 8.21
C SER A 37 30.08 -16.57 8.43
N ALA A 38 30.76 -16.11 7.38
CA ALA A 38 32.11 -15.55 7.47
C ALA A 38 32.14 -14.26 8.33
N ALA A 39 31.18 -13.35 8.10
CA ALA A 39 31.09 -12.12 8.90
C ALA A 39 30.78 -12.41 10.38
N ARG A 40 29.94 -13.40 10.67
CA ARG A 40 29.67 -13.86 12.05
C ARG A 40 30.91 -14.42 12.72
N ALA A 41 31.73 -15.18 12.00
CA ALA A 41 33.02 -15.67 12.52
C ALA A 41 33.96 -14.49 12.88
N ALA A 42 33.99 -13.46 12.04
CA ALA A 42 34.77 -12.24 12.32
C ALA A 42 34.26 -11.49 13.58
N VAL A 43 32.94 -11.42 13.78
CA VAL A 43 32.34 -10.86 15.02
C VAL A 43 32.80 -11.67 16.24
N ASN A 44 32.72 -13.01 16.17
CA ASN A 44 33.14 -13.87 17.27
C ASN A 44 34.62 -13.71 17.61
N ALA A 45 35.49 -13.65 16.59
CA ALA A 45 36.92 -13.43 16.79
C ALA A 45 37.21 -12.08 17.48
N ALA A 46 36.54 -11.01 17.02
CA ALA A 46 36.68 -9.70 17.64
C ALA A 46 36.09 -9.64 19.07
N GLN A 47 35.02 -10.38 19.35
CA GLN A 47 34.43 -10.48 20.69
C GLN A 47 35.39 -11.18 21.65
N VAL A 48 36.00 -12.32 21.25
CA VAL A 48 36.99 -13.05 22.07
C VAL A 48 38.19 -12.14 22.39
N GLU A 49 38.65 -11.31 21.44
CA GLU A 49 39.73 -10.35 21.69
C GLU A 49 39.37 -9.31 22.75
N VAL A 50 38.15 -8.74 22.69
CA VAL A 50 37.63 -7.82 23.71
C VAL A 50 37.57 -8.50 25.08
N ASP A 51 37.01 -9.72 25.13
CA ASP A 51 36.83 -10.47 26.37
C ASP A 51 38.17 -10.84 27.01
N ARG A 52 39.19 -11.07 26.19
CA ARG A 52 40.56 -11.31 26.65
C ARG A 52 41.20 -10.07 27.25
N LEU A 53 40.95 -8.91 26.65
CA LEU A 53 41.60 -7.63 27.08
C LEU A 53 40.95 -7.03 28.33
N ILE A 54 39.67 -7.25 28.57
CA ILE A 54 38.95 -6.68 29.73
C ILE A 54 39.67 -7.00 31.03
N PRO A 55 39.95 -8.27 31.44
CA PRO A 55 40.60 -8.58 32.70
C PRO A 55 42.04 -8.06 32.80
N LEU A 56 42.72 -7.86 31.67
CA LEU A 56 44.07 -7.30 31.65
C LEU A 56 44.08 -5.79 31.92
N VAL A 57 43.09 -5.08 31.43
CA VAL A 57 42.88 -3.64 31.72
C VAL A 57 42.46 -3.47 33.17
N ASP A 58 41.56 -4.29 33.71
CA ASP A 58 41.10 -4.24 35.09
C ASP A 58 42.27 -4.44 36.08
N ARG A 59 43.23 -5.28 35.70
CA ARG A 59 44.45 -5.52 36.47
C ARG A 59 45.57 -4.49 36.20
N LYS A 60 45.28 -3.45 35.34
CA LYS A 60 46.23 -2.43 34.93
C LYS A 60 47.51 -2.96 34.26
N ILE A 61 47.42 -4.14 33.60
CA ILE A 61 48.55 -4.75 32.89
C ILE A 61 48.73 -4.12 31.53
N ILE A 62 47.63 -3.69 30.90
CA ILE A 62 47.62 -3.03 29.58
C ILE A 62 46.85 -1.73 29.59
N SER A 63 47.10 -0.88 28.59
CA SER A 63 46.41 0.41 28.44
C SER A 63 44.93 0.23 28.00
N ASN A 64 44.06 1.09 28.55
CA ASN A 64 42.69 1.19 28.12
C ASN A 64 42.51 1.48 26.61
N VAL A 65 43.48 2.14 25.98
CA VAL A 65 43.48 2.43 24.55
C VAL A 65 43.44 1.16 23.71
N GLN A 66 44.09 0.08 24.15
CA GLN A 66 44.07 -1.22 23.46
C GLN A 66 42.68 -1.86 23.51
N LEU A 67 42.01 -1.77 24.67
CA LEU A 67 40.63 -2.25 24.84
C LEU A 67 39.65 -1.46 23.96
N GLU A 68 39.75 -0.14 23.93
CA GLU A 68 38.89 0.71 23.09
C GLU A 68 39.13 0.45 21.60
N THR A 69 40.38 0.18 21.19
CA THR A 69 40.68 -0.24 19.81
C THR A 69 40.03 -1.58 19.47
N ALA A 70 40.08 -2.55 20.38
CA ALA A 70 39.45 -3.86 20.19
C ALA A 70 37.91 -3.73 20.15
N LYS A 71 37.30 -2.91 21.00
CA LYS A 71 35.87 -2.60 20.96
C LYS A 71 35.46 -1.95 19.64
N ALA A 72 36.27 -1.02 19.11
CA ALA A 72 36.01 -0.39 17.81
C ALA A 72 36.01 -1.42 16.66
N LYS A 73 37.00 -2.36 16.68
CA LYS A 73 37.04 -3.48 15.71
C LYS A 73 35.80 -4.39 15.84
N LEU A 74 35.36 -4.70 17.05
CA LEU A 74 34.15 -5.47 17.30
C LEU A 74 32.92 -4.75 16.76
N ALA A 75 32.80 -3.45 16.99
CA ALA A 75 31.71 -2.63 16.48
C ALA A 75 31.69 -2.64 14.93
N GLN A 76 32.84 -2.52 14.30
CA GLN A 76 32.99 -2.61 12.84
C GLN A 76 32.55 -4.00 12.31
N ALA A 77 32.99 -5.09 12.96
CA ALA A 77 32.60 -6.44 12.56
C ALA A 77 31.10 -6.67 12.71
N LYS A 78 30.50 -6.20 13.82
CA LYS A 78 29.04 -6.25 14.04
C LYS A 78 28.27 -5.46 12.99
N SER A 79 28.73 -4.28 12.61
CA SER A 79 28.10 -3.46 11.56
C SER A 79 28.14 -4.17 10.20
N ASN A 80 29.28 -4.80 9.85
CA ASN A 80 29.40 -5.56 8.61
C ASN A 80 28.46 -6.77 8.59
N TYR A 81 28.43 -7.57 9.65
CA TYR A 81 27.47 -8.67 9.78
C TYR A 81 26.01 -8.19 9.69
N GLY A 82 25.68 -7.08 10.35
CA GLY A 82 24.34 -6.48 10.31
C GLY A 82 23.90 -6.08 8.91
N SER A 83 24.82 -5.54 8.11
CA SER A 83 24.55 -5.19 6.70
C SER A 83 24.22 -6.41 5.85
N ILE A 84 25.01 -7.48 5.98
CA ILE A 84 24.80 -8.72 5.24
C ILE A 84 23.47 -9.40 5.68
N ALA A 85 23.23 -9.48 6.99
CA ALA A 85 21.99 -10.02 7.54
C ALA A 85 20.74 -9.26 7.06
N ALA A 86 20.82 -7.93 6.96
CA ALA A 86 19.74 -7.13 6.39
C ALA A 86 19.50 -7.45 4.91
N THR A 87 20.55 -7.69 4.13
CA THR A 87 20.45 -8.09 2.72
C THR A 87 19.74 -9.43 2.57
N ILE A 88 20.09 -10.42 3.40
CA ILE A 88 19.40 -11.72 3.46
C ILE A 88 17.93 -11.54 3.81
N GLY A 89 17.63 -10.68 4.79
CA GLY A 89 16.25 -10.36 5.16
C GLY A 89 15.41 -9.80 4.00
N PHE A 90 16.02 -9.06 3.08
CA PHE A 90 15.34 -8.56 1.87
C PHE A 90 15.05 -9.65 0.84
N GLY A 91 15.68 -10.82 0.93
CA GLY A 91 15.34 -12.01 0.14
C GLY A 91 14.03 -12.66 0.55
N THR A 92 13.49 -12.32 1.74
CA THR A 92 12.19 -12.79 2.20
C THR A 92 11.15 -11.68 1.95
N ILE A 93 10.30 -11.87 0.94
CA ILE A 93 9.34 -10.86 0.51
C ILE A 93 7.98 -11.15 1.11
N VAL A 94 7.51 -10.23 1.96
CA VAL A 94 6.23 -10.33 2.65
C VAL A 94 5.26 -9.25 2.17
N SER A 95 3.96 -9.48 2.35
CA SER A 95 2.94 -8.50 2.00
C SER A 95 2.97 -7.29 2.94
N PRO A 96 3.05 -6.05 2.43
CA PRO A 96 3.00 -4.84 3.24
C PRO A 96 1.59 -4.52 3.75
N VAL A 97 0.56 -5.05 3.12
CA VAL A 97 -0.87 -4.82 3.42
C VAL A 97 -1.65 -6.14 3.37
N SER A 98 -2.82 -6.17 3.98
CA SER A 98 -3.80 -7.25 3.75
C SER A 98 -4.58 -6.94 2.49
N GLY A 99 -4.86 -7.95 1.66
CA GLY A 99 -5.57 -7.75 0.39
C GLY A 99 -5.54 -8.98 -0.49
N VAL A 100 -5.79 -8.78 -1.78
CA VAL A 100 -5.82 -9.83 -2.79
C VAL A 100 -4.61 -9.69 -3.72
N ILE A 101 -3.96 -10.81 -4.00
CA ILE A 101 -2.82 -10.90 -4.94
C ILE A 101 -3.33 -10.65 -6.36
N GLY A 102 -2.64 -9.80 -7.09
CA GLY A 102 -2.85 -9.58 -8.52
C GLY A 102 -2.17 -10.65 -9.37
N SER A 103 -1.63 -10.26 -10.53
CA SER A 103 -0.90 -11.17 -11.40
C SER A 103 0.49 -11.52 -10.85
N LEU A 104 0.98 -12.70 -11.23
CA LEU A 104 2.32 -13.23 -10.90
C LEU A 104 3.13 -13.41 -12.20
N PRO A 105 3.74 -12.32 -12.73
CA PRO A 105 4.44 -12.38 -14.01
C PRO A 105 5.71 -13.22 -13.97
N PHE A 106 6.27 -13.48 -12.80
CA PHE A 106 7.49 -14.25 -12.61
C PHE A 106 7.18 -15.64 -12.06
N LYS A 107 8.01 -16.62 -12.46
CA LYS A 107 7.97 -18.00 -11.98
C LYS A 107 9.16 -18.32 -11.10
N GLU A 108 9.11 -19.46 -10.40
CA GLU A 108 10.27 -20.00 -9.70
C GLU A 108 11.43 -20.16 -10.67
N GLY A 109 12.64 -19.80 -10.24
CA GLY A 109 13.84 -19.74 -11.08
C GLY A 109 14.02 -18.45 -11.90
N SER A 110 13.03 -17.53 -11.92
CA SER A 110 13.18 -16.25 -12.62
C SER A 110 14.14 -15.33 -11.87
N LEU A 111 15.01 -14.64 -12.62
CA LEU A 111 15.84 -13.57 -12.08
C LEU A 111 14.99 -12.30 -11.89
N VAL A 112 15.06 -11.72 -10.71
CA VAL A 112 14.39 -10.45 -10.40
C VAL A 112 15.38 -9.41 -9.93
N SER A 113 15.10 -8.15 -10.26
CA SER A 113 15.99 -7.03 -9.98
C SER A 113 15.27 -5.93 -9.20
N SER A 114 16.02 -5.26 -8.30
CA SER A 114 15.54 -4.07 -7.59
C SER A 114 15.29 -2.87 -8.52
N ALA A 115 15.92 -2.85 -9.70
CA ALA A 115 15.74 -1.85 -10.74
C ALA A 115 14.72 -2.27 -11.82
N GLY A 116 14.07 -3.43 -11.66
CA GLY A 116 13.09 -3.93 -12.63
C GLY A 116 11.81 -3.08 -12.66
N GLU A 117 11.32 -2.77 -13.86
CA GLU A 117 10.09 -1.98 -14.06
C GLU A 117 8.84 -2.78 -13.70
N ILE A 118 8.88 -4.11 -13.86
CA ILE A 118 7.74 -4.99 -13.60
C ILE A 118 7.75 -5.39 -12.12
N PRO A 119 6.67 -5.12 -11.36
CA PRO A 119 6.56 -5.58 -9.98
C PRO A 119 6.41 -7.09 -9.90
N LEU A 120 6.89 -7.72 -8.80
CA LEU A 120 6.72 -9.15 -8.55
C LEU A 120 5.27 -9.57 -8.50
N THR A 121 4.45 -8.75 -7.88
CA THR A 121 3.00 -8.81 -7.83
C THR A 121 2.47 -7.50 -7.29
N THR A 122 1.17 -7.32 -7.38
CA THR A 122 0.44 -6.24 -6.73
C THR A 122 -0.47 -6.83 -5.66
N VAL A 123 -0.56 -6.18 -4.49
CA VAL A 123 -1.52 -6.55 -3.45
C VAL A 123 -2.51 -5.41 -3.32
N SER A 124 -3.78 -5.69 -3.63
CA SER A 124 -4.85 -4.70 -3.58
C SER A 124 -5.69 -4.88 -2.34
N ASP A 125 -5.77 -3.85 -1.48
CA ASP A 125 -6.76 -3.82 -0.40
C ASP A 125 -8.14 -3.52 -1.02
N THR A 126 -8.96 -4.56 -1.08
CA THR A 126 -10.29 -4.50 -1.71
C THR A 126 -11.42 -4.25 -0.73
N ARG A 127 -11.15 -4.07 0.57
CA ARG A 127 -12.18 -3.86 1.61
C ARG A 127 -12.93 -2.54 1.44
N THR A 128 -12.26 -1.54 0.90
CA THR A 128 -12.85 -0.25 0.57
C THR A 128 -12.46 0.12 -0.85
N VAL A 129 -13.45 0.31 -1.70
CA VAL A 129 -13.25 0.69 -3.10
C VAL A 129 -13.50 2.18 -3.27
N ARG A 130 -12.63 2.82 -4.03
CA ARG A 130 -12.71 4.24 -4.37
C ARG A 130 -13.28 4.40 -5.76
N ALA A 131 -14.49 4.97 -5.85
CA ALA A 131 -15.10 5.32 -7.10
C ALA A 131 -14.73 6.77 -7.47
N TYR A 132 -14.13 6.94 -8.63
CA TYR A 132 -13.82 8.25 -9.19
C TYR A 132 -14.85 8.59 -10.26
N PHE A 133 -15.49 9.74 -10.14
CA PHE A 133 -16.48 10.23 -11.09
C PHE A 133 -16.32 11.72 -11.30
N SER A 134 -16.80 12.21 -12.43
CA SER A 134 -16.67 13.63 -12.79
C SER A 134 -18.04 14.30 -12.81
N MET A 135 -18.08 15.51 -12.29
CA MET A 135 -19.24 16.41 -12.40
C MET A 135 -18.87 17.62 -13.24
N ASN A 136 -19.79 18.09 -14.09
CA ASN A 136 -19.61 19.32 -14.81
C ASN A 136 -19.76 20.54 -13.88
N GLU A 137 -19.36 21.71 -14.35
CA GLU A 137 -19.37 22.95 -13.57
C GLU A 137 -20.77 23.30 -13.05
N LYS A 138 -21.84 23.10 -13.85
CA LYS A 138 -23.21 23.32 -13.43
C LYS A 138 -23.61 22.44 -12.25
N GLN A 139 -23.26 21.17 -12.31
CA GLN A 139 -23.51 20.22 -11.21
C GLN A 139 -22.70 20.58 -9.97
N LEU A 140 -21.43 20.99 -10.12
CA LEU A 140 -20.58 21.45 -9.03
C LEU A 140 -21.17 22.70 -8.35
N LEU A 141 -21.64 23.67 -9.11
CA LEU A 141 -22.30 24.87 -8.57
C LEU A 141 -23.57 24.51 -7.80
N ASN A 142 -24.39 23.60 -8.33
CA ASN A 142 -25.58 23.10 -7.64
C ASN A 142 -25.20 22.38 -6.35
N PHE A 143 -24.19 21.51 -6.37
CA PHE A 143 -23.68 20.84 -5.18
C PHE A 143 -23.26 21.87 -4.11
N ASN A 144 -22.48 22.87 -4.50
CA ASN A 144 -22.00 23.91 -3.60
C ASN A 144 -23.11 24.79 -3.00
N ARG A 145 -24.23 24.96 -3.71
CA ARG A 145 -25.41 25.75 -3.24
C ARG A 145 -26.32 24.90 -2.37
N THR A 146 -26.48 23.63 -2.68
CA THR A 146 -27.39 22.71 -1.98
C THR A 146 -26.83 22.32 -0.61
N PHE A 147 -25.54 21.99 -0.54
CA PHE A 147 -24.93 21.52 0.70
C PHE A 147 -24.25 22.67 1.44
N LYS A 148 -24.78 23.00 2.63
CA LYS A 148 -24.27 24.07 3.48
C LYS A 148 -22.96 23.68 4.15
N GLY A 149 -22.03 24.62 4.24
CA GLY A 149 -20.74 24.50 4.91
C GLY A 149 -19.81 25.64 4.51
N ALA A 150 -19.01 26.13 5.42
CA ALA A 150 -18.00 27.15 5.16
C ALA A 150 -16.82 26.61 4.36
N THR A 151 -16.52 25.31 4.53
CA THR A 151 -15.43 24.62 3.86
C THR A 151 -15.95 23.46 2.99
N THR A 152 -15.15 23.05 2.02
CA THR A 152 -15.45 21.84 1.21
C THR A 152 -15.62 20.60 2.08
N ALA A 153 -14.81 20.46 3.13
CA ALA A 153 -14.89 19.33 4.05
C ALA A 153 -16.23 19.28 4.82
N GLU A 154 -16.77 20.44 5.22
CA GLU A 154 -18.10 20.54 5.86
C GLU A 154 -19.22 20.20 4.89
N LYS A 155 -19.14 20.69 3.65
CA LYS A 155 -20.10 20.36 2.59
C LYS A 155 -20.14 18.87 2.31
N LEU A 156 -18.97 18.20 2.28
CA LEU A 156 -18.88 16.76 2.09
C LEU A 156 -19.50 15.97 3.23
N LYS A 157 -19.33 16.41 4.48
CA LYS A 157 -19.99 15.78 5.65
C LYS A 157 -21.51 15.88 5.59
N ASN A 158 -22.03 16.99 5.02
CA ASN A 158 -23.46 17.25 4.89
C ASN A 158 -24.06 16.68 3.60
N ALA A 159 -23.22 16.16 2.69
CA ALA A 159 -23.68 15.49 1.48
C ALA A 159 -24.33 14.14 1.82
N PRO A 160 -25.40 13.76 1.11
CA PRO A 160 -26.02 12.46 1.30
C PRO A 160 -25.10 11.33 0.84
N GLU A 161 -25.40 10.13 1.29
CA GLU A 161 -24.76 8.93 0.78
C GLU A 161 -25.11 8.75 -0.70
N VAL A 162 -24.14 8.25 -1.45
CA VAL A 162 -24.27 7.98 -2.89
C VAL A 162 -24.48 6.50 -3.11
N SER A 163 -25.29 6.15 -4.12
CA SER A 163 -25.41 4.76 -4.56
C SER A 163 -24.58 4.53 -5.80
N LEU A 164 -24.20 3.27 -6.00
CA LEU A 164 -23.42 2.81 -7.14
C LEU A 164 -24.26 1.85 -7.96
N LEU A 165 -24.49 2.19 -9.21
CA LEU A 165 -25.10 1.30 -10.19
C LEU A 165 -23.99 0.56 -10.92
N LEU A 166 -24.07 -0.76 -10.90
CA LEU A 166 -23.09 -1.63 -11.55
C LEU A 166 -23.36 -1.72 -13.06
N VAL A 167 -22.45 -2.36 -13.80
CA VAL A 167 -22.53 -2.47 -15.27
C VAL A 167 -23.76 -3.25 -15.72
N ASP A 168 -24.26 -4.18 -14.90
CA ASP A 168 -25.47 -4.97 -15.12
C ASP A 168 -26.77 -4.23 -14.76
N ASN A 169 -26.70 -2.95 -14.44
CA ASN A 169 -27.78 -2.10 -13.94
C ASN A 169 -28.33 -2.51 -12.56
N SER A 170 -27.69 -3.39 -11.82
CA SER A 170 -28.00 -3.62 -10.43
C SER A 170 -27.46 -2.50 -9.55
N GLU A 171 -28.17 -2.16 -8.47
CA GLU A 171 -27.70 -1.22 -7.48
C GLU A 171 -26.85 -1.97 -6.44
N TYR A 172 -25.65 -1.43 -6.18
CA TYR A 172 -24.76 -1.99 -5.17
C TYR A 172 -25.36 -1.79 -3.77
N GLU A 173 -25.36 -2.83 -2.96
CA GLU A 173 -26.03 -2.86 -1.66
C GLU A 173 -25.49 -1.82 -0.68
N HIS A 174 -24.15 -1.63 -0.67
CA HIS A 174 -23.51 -0.70 0.25
C HIS A 174 -23.43 0.70 -0.34
N LYS A 175 -24.02 1.68 0.35
CA LYS A 175 -23.91 3.08 -0.03
C LYS A 175 -22.53 3.62 0.27
N GLY A 176 -22.09 4.55 -0.56
CA GLY A 176 -20.81 5.22 -0.42
C GLY A 176 -20.95 6.65 0.10
N LYS A 177 -19.82 7.21 0.55
CA LYS A 177 -19.72 8.61 0.95
C LYS A 177 -18.73 9.34 0.07
N ILE A 178 -19.08 10.56 -0.34
CA ILE A 178 -18.15 11.41 -1.08
C ILE A 178 -17.03 11.83 -0.12
N ALA A 179 -15.82 11.37 -0.41
CA ALA A 179 -14.65 11.56 0.45
C ALA A 179 -13.80 12.77 0.05
N SER A 180 -13.77 13.12 -1.24
CA SER A 180 -13.01 14.28 -1.71
C SER A 180 -13.54 14.85 -3.03
N ILE A 181 -13.25 16.12 -3.24
CA ILE A 181 -13.47 16.86 -4.48
C ILE A 181 -12.13 17.44 -4.89
N ASN A 182 -11.77 17.30 -6.17
CA ASN A 182 -10.60 17.99 -6.70
C ASN A 182 -10.83 19.51 -6.67
N GLY A 183 -9.85 20.27 -6.17
CA GLY A 183 -9.93 21.74 -6.09
C GLY A 183 -9.86 22.45 -7.45
N LEU A 184 -9.57 21.74 -8.53
CA LEU A 184 -9.42 22.30 -9.86
C LEU A 184 -10.46 21.73 -10.81
N VAL A 185 -10.98 22.60 -11.69
CA VAL A 185 -11.78 22.21 -12.85
C VAL A 185 -10.81 21.90 -13.99
N ASN A 186 -10.99 20.77 -14.64
CA ASN A 186 -10.21 20.44 -15.84
C ASN A 186 -10.66 21.38 -16.99
N PRO A 187 -9.77 22.26 -17.52
CA PRO A 187 -10.15 23.25 -18.49
C PRO A 187 -10.54 22.66 -19.85
N SER A 188 -10.06 21.44 -20.17
CA SER A 188 -10.37 20.80 -21.45
C SER A 188 -11.75 20.12 -21.48
N THR A 189 -12.25 19.70 -20.31
CA THR A 189 -13.53 18.96 -20.21
C THR A 189 -14.61 19.74 -19.43
N GLY A 190 -14.25 20.84 -18.74
CA GLY A 190 -15.17 21.59 -17.88
C GLY A 190 -15.68 20.78 -16.70
N THR A 191 -14.93 19.77 -16.24
CA THR A 191 -15.37 18.87 -15.18
C THR A 191 -14.44 18.88 -13.98
N THR A 192 -14.98 18.57 -12.82
CA THR A 192 -14.23 18.35 -11.57
C THR A 192 -14.37 16.91 -11.14
N GLN A 193 -13.26 16.31 -10.71
CA GLN A 193 -13.23 14.93 -10.25
C GLN A 193 -13.63 14.84 -8.79
N PHE A 194 -14.54 13.93 -8.50
CA PHE A 194 -14.99 13.52 -7.18
C PHE A 194 -14.52 12.12 -6.87
N ARG A 195 -14.36 11.81 -5.59
CA ARG A 195 -14.09 10.48 -5.11
C ARG A 195 -15.11 10.10 -4.03
N ALA A 196 -15.74 8.95 -4.19
CA ALA A 196 -16.57 8.34 -3.17
C ALA A 196 -15.95 7.01 -2.73
N ASP A 197 -16.00 6.74 -1.43
CA ASP A 197 -15.50 5.52 -0.83
C ASP A 197 -16.70 4.60 -0.51
N PHE A 198 -16.61 3.35 -0.99
CA PHE A 198 -17.64 2.31 -0.80
C PHE A 198 -17.03 1.16 -0.01
N GLN A 199 -17.74 0.66 0.98
CA GLN A 199 -17.37 -0.58 1.67
C GLN A 199 -17.58 -1.77 0.74
N ASN A 200 -16.66 -2.74 0.75
CA ASN A 200 -16.69 -3.90 -0.14
C ASN A 200 -16.33 -5.19 0.64
N PRO A 201 -17.17 -5.57 1.62
CA PRO A 201 -16.88 -6.71 2.48
C PRO A 201 -16.83 -8.03 1.73
N GLU A 202 -17.65 -8.18 0.70
CA GLU A 202 -17.75 -9.40 -0.11
C GLU A 202 -16.73 -9.47 -1.25
N GLY A 203 -15.96 -8.38 -1.48
CA GLY A 203 -14.98 -8.34 -2.56
C GLY A 203 -15.57 -8.33 -3.97
N LEU A 204 -16.86 -7.99 -4.11
CA LEU A 204 -17.58 -7.94 -5.40
C LEU A 204 -16.96 -6.89 -6.34
N LEU A 205 -16.66 -5.72 -5.79
CA LEU A 205 -16.04 -4.64 -6.55
C LEU A 205 -14.54 -4.87 -6.69
N ARG A 206 -14.04 -4.72 -7.91
CA ARG A 206 -12.60 -4.87 -8.21
C ARG A 206 -12.03 -3.57 -8.76
N SER A 207 -10.73 -3.37 -8.57
CA SER A 207 -10.01 -2.26 -9.21
C SER A 207 -10.13 -2.36 -10.73
N GLY A 208 -10.48 -1.24 -11.39
CA GLY A 208 -10.72 -1.19 -12.83
C GLY A 208 -12.17 -1.45 -13.24
N SER A 209 -13.07 -1.81 -12.30
CA SER A 209 -14.50 -1.90 -12.59
C SER A 209 -15.08 -0.52 -12.90
N THR A 210 -16.08 -0.48 -13.78
CA THR A 210 -16.85 0.74 -14.11
C THR A 210 -18.26 0.67 -13.55
N GLY A 211 -18.86 1.85 -13.33
CA GLY A 211 -20.24 1.96 -12.84
C GLY A 211 -20.71 3.39 -12.86
N ILE A 212 -21.93 3.62 -12.43
CA ILE A 212 -22.56 4.95 -12.38
C ILE A 212 -22.80 5.30 -10.92
N VAL A 213 -22.21 6.42 -10.47
CA VAL A 213 -22.48 6.96 -9.14
C VAL A 213 -23.71 7.85 -9.21
N ARG A 214 -24.72 7.55 -8.37
CA ARG A 214 -25.94 8.32 -8.25
C ARG A 214 -25.88 9.14 -6.97
N LEU A 215 -25.95 10.48 -7.10
CA LEU A 215 -26.08 11.41 -6.00
C LEU A 215 -27.56 11.78 -5.86
N PRO A 216 -28.24 11.44 -4.75
CA PRO A 216 -29.63 11.80 -4.56
C PRO A 216 -29.76 13.31 -4.32
N ILE A 217 -30.72 13.92 -4.99
CA ILE A 217 -31.12 15.31 -4.76
C ILE A 217 -32.50 15.27 -4.09
N ILE A 218 -32.57 15.78 -2.87
CA ILE A 218 -33.82 15.82 -2.11
C ILE A 218 -34.50 17.15 -2.39
N HIS A 219 -35.65 17.13 -3.04
CA HIS A 219 -36.54 18.26 -3.17
C HIS A 219 -37.59 18.19 -2.07
N LYS A 220 -37.69 19.23 -1.24
CA LYS A 220 -38.74 19.37 -0.21
C LYS A 220 -39.89 20.19 -0.77
N ASP A 221 -41.09 19.87 -0.31
CA ASP A 221 -42.33 20.61 -0.61
C ASP A 221 -42.61 20.73 -2.12
N VAL A 222 -42.39 19.64 -2.89
CA VAL A 222 -42.69 19.56 -4.32
C VAL A 222 -43.91 18.69 -4.59
N VAL A 223 -44.75 19.12 -5.53
CA VAL A 223 -45.83 18.31 -6.05
C VAL A 223 -45.30 17.46 -7.22
N LEU A 224 -45.45 16.15 -7.13
CA LEU A 224 -45.08 15.24 -8.22
C LEU A 224 -46.27 15.07 -9.15
N VAL A 225 -46.06 15.37 -10.42
CA VAL A 225 -47.04 15.17 -11.50
C VAL A 225 -46.44 14.18 -12.49
N PRO A 226 -47.15 13.13 -12.90
CA PRO A 226 -46.68 12.21 -13.94
C PRO A 226 -46.43 13.01 -15.25
N GLN A 227 -45.31 12.71 -15.91
CA GLN A 227 -44.91 13.41 -17.14
C GLN A 227 -46.01 13.40 -18.22
N ASN A 228 -46.80 12.32 -18.30
CA ASN A 228 -47.88 12.12 -19.23
C ASN A 228 -49.13 12.98 -18.90
N ALA A 229 -49.18 13.64 -17.74
CA ALA A 229 -50.27 14.51 -17.33
C ALA A 229 -50.00 15.99 -17.66
N VAL A 230 -48.86 16.34 -18.24
CA VAL A 230 -48.47 17.70 -18.61
C VAL A 230 -48.36 17.78 -20.12
N PHE A 231 -49.23 18.57 -20.75
CA PHE A 231 -49.17 18.88 -22.17
C PHE A 231 -48.74 20.35 -22.33
N GLU A 232 -47.73 20.60 -23.17
CA GLU A 232 -47.47 21.96 -23.65
C GLU A 232 -48.57 22.38 -24.62
N MET A 233 -49.19 23.51 -24.37
CA MET A 233 -50.13 24.15 -25.27
C MET A 233 -49.43 25.12 -26.21
#